data_85815eda1069372d8c40e15538507f79
#
_entry.id   85815eda1069372d8c40e15538507f79
#
_cell.length_a   1.000
_cell.length_b   1.000
_cell.length_c   1.000
_cell.angle_alpha   90.00
_cell.angle_beta   90.00
_cell.angle_gamma   90.00
#
_symmetry.space_group_name_H-M   'P 1'
#
loop_
_entity.id
_entity.type
_entity.pdbx_description
1 polymer ?
#
loop_
_entity_poly.entity_id
_entity_poly.type
_entity_poly.pdbx_seq_one_letter_code
_entity_poly.pdbx_strand_id
1 'polypeptide(L)'
;MKRKNSLTRTIDIERVKRTGISFANPLMALIASPNSLPFSRFAIAAGLSIGNAVKRNRAKRQLRSCLDALFETINPGWDLIVYGRIRISSAKYYEIRLAMNDIMQEAGLFTPGVKID
;
A
#
# COMPACT_ATOMS: atom_id res chain seq x y z
N MET A 1 1.59 -11.84 -3.62
CA MET A 1 1.52 -11.95 -2.13
C MET A 1 0.77 -13.19 -1.73
N LYS A 2 1.16 -13.80 -0.65
CA LYS A 2 0.47 -14.96 -0.10
C LYS A 2 -0.68 -14.51 0.79
N ARG A 3 -1.62 -15.42 1.09
CA ARG A 3 -2.78 -15.13 1.92
C ARG A 3 -2.38 -14.59 3.31
N LYS A 4 -1.31 -15.13 3.91
CA LYS A 4 -0.81 -14.66 5.21
C LYS A 4 -0.41 -13.18 5.21
N ASN A 5 -0.15 -12.61 4.03
CA ASN A 5 0.25 -11.22 3.88
C ASN A 5 -0.94 -10.25 3.77
N SER A 6 -2.17 -10.75 3.92
CA SER A 6 -3.36 -9.90 3.94
C SER A 6 -3.63 -9.41 5.36
N LEU A 7 -3.79 -8.10 5.51
CA LEU A 7 -4.18 -7.47 6.77
C LEU A 7 -5.70 -7.34 6.76
N THR A 8 -6.39 -8.22 7.48
CA THR A 8 -7.85 -8.34 7.40
C THR A 8 -8.59 -8.09 8.72
N ARG A 9 -7.92 -8.28 9.85
CA ARG A 9 -8.59 -8.15 11.15
C ARG A 9 -8.82 -6.69 11.50
N THR A 10 -10.04 -6.36 11.91
CA THR A 10 -10.42 -4.99 12.29
C THR A 10 -9.52 -4.42 13.37
N ILE A 11 -9.17 -5.22 14.38
CA ILE A 11 -8.32 -4.77 15.49
C ILE A 11 -6.92 -4.37 14.99
N ASP A 12 -6.38 -5.12 14.04
CA ASP A 12 -5.07 -4.81 13.45
C ASP A 12 -5.12 -3.55 12.60
N ILE A 13 -6.17 -3.41 11.79
CA ILE A 13 -6.36 -2.24 10.94
C ILE A 13 -6.51 -0.98 11.79
N GLU A 14 -7.31 -1.04 12.85
CA GLU A 14 -7.48 0.10 13.77
C GLU A 14 -6.19 0.47 14.48
N ARG A 15 -5.40 -0.53 14.89
CA ARG A 15 -4.09 -0.31 15.50
C ARG A 15 -3.17 0.44 14.54
N VAL A 16 -3.11 0.02 13.27
CA VAL A 16 -2.27 0.67 12.26
C VAL A 16 -2.72 2.12 12.05
N LYS A 17 -4.02 2.36 11.95
CA LYS A 17 -4.55 3.72 11.81
C LYS A 17 -4.20 4.62 13.00
N ARG A 18 -4.18 4.05 14.21
CA ARG A 18 -3.92 4.80 15.44
C ARG A 18 -2.44 5.06 15.67
N THR A 19 -1.60 4.06 15.41
CA THR A 19 -0.18 4.08 15.78
C THR A 19 0.78 4.25 14.62
N GLY A 20 0.31 4.10 13.39
CA GLY A 20 1.14 4.14 12.20
C GLY A 20 1.56 5.54 11.81
N ILE A 21 2.60 5.58 10.98
CA ILE A 21 3.09 6.81 10.37
C ILE A 21 2.52 6.89 8.96
N SER A 22 2.00 8.07 8.60
CA SER A 22 1.32 8.29 7.32
C SER A 22 2.22 8.99 6.32
N PHE A 23 2.10 8.56 5.07
CA PHE A 23 2.76 9.17 3.91
C PHE A 23 1.71 9.33 2.82
N ALA A 24 1.86 10.32 1.96
CA ALA A 24 0.90 10.55 0.89
C ALA A 24 1.54 11.17 -0.35
N ASN A 25 0.97 10.87 -1.50
CA ASN A 25 1.21 11.56 -2.75
C ASN A 25 -0.15 11.77 -3.46
N PRO A 26 -0.21 12.41 -4.63
CA PRO A 26 -1.50 12.67 -5.28
C PRO A 26 -2.33 11.44 -5.63
N LEU A 27 -1.70 10.27 -5.79
CA LEU A 27 -2.40 9.06 -6.24
C LEU A 27 -2.78 8.12 -5.09
N MET A 28 -2.05 8.15 -3.98
CA MET A 28 -2.27 7.22 -2.87
C MET A 28 -1.77 7.75 -1.54
N ALA A 29 -2.20 7.11 -0.47
CA ALA A 29 -1.68 7.34 0.88
C ALA A 29 -1.30 5.98 1.49
N LEU A 30 -0.35 6.01 2.42
CA LEU A 30 0.16 4.84 3.10
C LEU A 30 0.21 5.09 4.59
N ILE A 31 -0.26 4.13 5.38
CA ILE A 31 -0.03 4.12 6.82
C ILE A 31 0.77 2.87 7.16
N ALA A 32 1.88 3.03 7.87
CA ALA A 32 2.80 1.94 8.19
C ALA A 32 3.03 1.82 9.68
N SER A 33 2.95 0.61 10.21
CA SER A 33 3.20 0.32 11.63
C SER A 33 3.94 -1.02 11.75
N PRO A 34 4.95 -1.14 12.66
CA PRO A 34 5.60 -2.43 12.90
C PRO A 34 4.60 -3.44 13.46
N ASN A 35 4.76 -4.73 13.10
CA ASN A 35 3.85 -5.78 13.55
C ASN A 35 4.52 -6.89 14.38
N SER A 36 5.84 -6.86 14.52
CA SER A 36 6.64 -7.87 15.27
C SER A 36 6.53 -9.29 14.68
N LEU A 37 6.08 -9.42 13.45
CA LEU A 37 5.99 -10.70 12.74
C LEU A 37 7.18 -10.86 11.79
N PRO A 38 7.52 -12.10 11.39
CA PRO A 38 8.60 -12.32 10.42
C PRO A 38 8.19 -12.03 8.98
N PHE A 39 7.01 -11.46 8.75
CA PHE A 39 6.50 -11.08 7.44
C PHE A 39 5.65 -9.82 7.53
N SER A 40 5.48 -9.13 6.40
CA SER A 40 4.63 -7.95 6.33
C SER A 40 3.22 -8.30 5.85
N ARG A 41 2.25 -7.49 6.26
CA ARG A 41 0.86 -7.65 5.88
C ARG A 41 0.34 -6.35 5.28
N PHE A 42 -0.59 -6.47 4.34
CA PHE A 42 -1.11 -5.32 3.58
C PHE A 42 -2.62 -5.33 3.55
N ALA A 43 -3.21 -4.14 3.67
CA ALA A 43 -4.60 -3.89 3.34
C ALA A 43 -4.65 -2.82 2.26
N ILE A 44 -5.56 -2.96 1.31
CA ILE A 44 -5.75 -2.01 0.22
C ILE A 44 -7.16 -1.47 0.31
N ALA A 45 -7.32 -0.16 0.28
CA ALA A 45 -8.60 0.50 0.37
C ALA A 45 -8.80 1.50 -0.77
N ALA A 46 -10.04 1.61 -1.22
CA ALA A 46 -10.47 2.61 -2.19
C ALA A 46 -11.85 3.10 -1.76
N GLY A 47 -11.90 4.35 -1.28
CA GLY A 47 -13.10 4.93 -0.72
C GLY A 47 -14.08 5.46 -1.76
N LEU A 48 -15.23 5.93 -1.26
CA LEU A 48 -16.30 6.47 -2.09
C LEU A 48 -15.87 7.68 -2.93
N SER A 49 -14.88 8.45 -2.47
CA SER A 49 -14.37 9.62 -3.18
C SER A 49 -13.76 9.27 -4.54
N ILE A 50 -13.36 8.01 -4.76
CA ILE A 50 -12.80 7.58 -6.05
C ILE A 50 -13.88 7.47 -7.11
N GLY A 51 -15.10 7.14 -6.71
CA GLY A 51 -16.23 7.02 -7.61
C GLY A 51 -17.07 5.79 -7.33
N ASN A 52 -17.70 5.24 -8.38
CA ASN A 52 -18.56 4.08 -8.27
C ASN A 52 -17.77 2.79 -8.00
N ALA A 53 -18.49 1.68 -7.81
CA ALA A 53 -17.88 0.38 -7.48
C ALA A 53 -16.87 -0.09 -8.54
N VAL A 54 -17.15 0.16 -9.81
CA VAL A 54 -16.24 -0.22 -10.90
C VAL A 54 -14.90 0.50 -10.78
N LYS A 55 -14.94 1.81 -10.54
CA LYS A 55 -13.73 2.62 -10.37
C LYS A 55 -12.96 2.22 -9.11
N ARG A 56 -13.66 1.98 -8.01
CA ARG A 56 -13.02 1.54 -6.77
C ARG A 56 -12.35 0.18 -6.91
N ASN A 57 -13.02 -0.77 -7.55
CA ASN A 57 -12.46 -2.10 -7.78
C ASN A 57 -11.24 -2.07 -8.69
N ARG A 58 -11.29 -1.21 -9.72
CA ARG A 58 -10.15 -1.01 -10.61
C ARG A 58 -8.94 -0.45 -9.85
N ALA A 59 -9.16 0.55 -9.01
CA ALA A 59 -8.10 1.14 -8.18
C ALA A 59 -7.47 0.09 -7.27
N LYS A 60 -8.27 -0.72 -6.61
CA LYS A 60 -7.77 -1.80 -5.75
C LYS A 60 -6.93 -2.80 -6.52
N ARG A 61 -7.38 -3.22 -7.70
CA ARG A 61 -6.62 -4.17 -8.53
C ARG A 61 -5.28 -3.59 -8.96
N GLN A 62 -5.25 -2.32 -9.36
CA GLN A 62 -4.02 -1.65 -9.77
C GLN A 62 -3.05 -1.52 -8.61
N LEU A 63 -3.54 -1.11 -7.44
CA LEU A 63 -2.71 -1.01 -6.23
C LEU A 63 -2.16 -2.38 -5.84
N ARG A 64 -2.98 -3.43 -5.88
CA ARG A 64 -2.54 -4.78 -5.55
C ARG A 64 -1.48 -5.29 -6.51
N SER A 65 -1.66 -5.04 -7.80
CA SER A 65 -0.67 -5.40 -8.81
C SER A 65 0.67 -4.72 -8.56
N CYS A 66 0.65 -3.44 -8.20
CA CYS A 66 1.88 -2.70 -7.87
C CYS A 66 2.56 -3.27 -6.62
N LEU A 67 1.78 -3.60 -5.59
CA LEU A 67 2.31 -4.20 -4.37
C LEU A 67 2.92 -5.58 -4.65
N ASP A 68 2.25 -6.41 -5.44
CA ASP A 68 2.77 -7.73 -5.81
C ASP A 68 4.12 -7.60 -6.50
N ALA A 69 4.27 -6.62 -7.37
CA ALA A 69 5.53 -6.39 -8.09
C ALA A 69 6.67 -5.95 -7.16
N LEU A 70 6.37 -5.28 -6.05
CA LEU A 70 7.37 -4.76 -5.11
C LEU A 70 7.54 -5.61 -3.86
N PHE A 71 6.69 -6.62 -3.66
CA PHE A 71 6.57 -7.33 -2.39
C PHE A 71 7.89 -7.87 -1.86
N GLU A 72 8.68 -8.50 -2.72
CA GLU A 72 9.95 -9.11 -2.32
C GLU A 72 11.01 -8.08 -1.91
N THR A 73 10.82 -6.81 -2.28
CA THR A 73 11.75 -5.74 -1.97
C THR A 73 11.37 -4.96 -0.71
N ILE A 74 10.20 -5.26 -0.13
CA ILE A 74 9.71 -4.59 1.08
C ILE A 74 10.19 -5.34 2.31
N ASN A 75 10.68 -4.60 3.31
CA ASN A 75 11.11 -5.17 4.58
C ASN A 75 9.99 -5.98 5.23
N PRO A 76 10.29 -7.15 5.82
CA PRO A 76 9.30 -7.87 6.64
C PRO A 76 9.04 -7.13 7.95
N GLY A 77 7.94 -7.48 8.61
CA GLY A 77 7.64 -6.97 9.94
C GLY A 77 6.81 -5.70 9.97
N TRP A 78 6.11 -5.37 8.88
CA TRP A 78 5.28 -4.17 8.80
C TRP A 78 3.83 -4.51 8.48
N ASP A 79 2.91 -3.79 9.11
CA ASP A 79 1.51 -3.75 8.71
C ASP A 79 1.29 -2.44 7.97
N LEU A 80 0.77 -2.53 6.76
CA LEU A 80 0.63 -1.41 5.84
C LEU A 80 -0.80 -1.31 5.36
N ILE A 81 -1.34 -0.08 5.36
CA ILE A 81 -2.63 0.20 4.72
C ILE A 81 -2.36 1.16 3.57
N VAL A 82 -2.73 0.75 2.37
CA VAL A 82 -2.56 1.58 1.16
C VAL A 82 -3.94 2.03 0.70
N TYR A 83 -4.11 3.34 0.58
CA TYR A 83 -5.37 3.95 0.14
C TYR A 83 -5.20 4.55 -1.24
N GLY A 84 -6.12 4.25 -2.14
CA GLY A 84 -6.23 5.00 -3.39
C GLY A 84 -6.83 6.38 -3.11
N ARG A 85 -6.25 7.42 -3.71
CA ARG A 85 -6.78 8.78 -3.65
C ARG A 85 -7.55 9.08 -4.93
N ILE A 86 -8.35 10.16 -4.92
CA ILE A 86 -9.28 10.47 -6.02
C ILE A 86 -8.60 10.51 -7.39
N ARG A 87 -7.38 11.00 -7.48
CA ARG A 87 -6.65 11.11 -8.75
C ARG A 87 -6.22 9.77 -9.36
N ILE A 88 -6.27 8.68 -8.59
CA ILE A 88 -5.86 7.38 -9.09
C ILE A 88 -6.75 6.90 -10.24
N SER A 89 -8.01 7.32 -10.26
CA SER A 89 -8.97 6.90 -11.30
C SER A 89 -8.62 7.42 -12.69
N SER A 90 -7.85 8.50 -12.80
CA SER A 90 -7.40 9.07 -14.08
C SER A 90 -5.93 8.79 -14.36
N ALA A 91 -5.23 8.08 -13.48
CA ALA A 91 -3.82 7.77 -13.66
C ALA A 91 -3.62 6.52 -14.51
N LYS A 92 -2.53 6.49 -15.24
CA LYS A 92 -2.09 5.30 -15.98
C LYS A 92 -1.35 4.37 -15.04
N TYR A 93 -1.33 3.08 -15.37
CA TYR A 93 -0.72 2.07 -14.52
C TYR A 93 0.75 2.40 -14.19
N TYR A 94 1.54 2.85 -15.17
CA TYR A 94 2.95 3.17 -14.91
C TYR A 94 3.10 4.33 -13.91
N GLU A 95 2.17 5.28 -13.92
CA GLU A 95 2.17 6.40 -12.96
C GLU A 95 1.89 5.89 -11.55
N ILE A 96 0.98 4.94 -11.42
CA ILE A 96 0.66 4.31 -10.13
C ILE A 96 1.87 3.54 -9.61
N ARG A 97 2.57 2.82 -10.48
CA ARG A 97 3.79 2.09 -10.10
C ARG A 97 4.90 3.02 -9.62
N LEU A 98 5.12 4.11 -10.33
CA LEU A 98 6.12 5.11 -9.91
C LEU A 98 5.74 5.73 -8.56
N ALA A 99 4.47 6.10 -8.39
CA ALA A 99 3.99 6.68 -7.14
C ALA A 99 4.12 5.70 -5.97
N MET A 100 3.82 4.42 -6.18
CA MET A 100 3.98 3.38 -5.16
C MET A 100 5.45 3.22 -4.77
N ASN A 101 6.33 3.17 -5.76
CA ASN A 101 7.76 3.07 -5.53
C ASN A 101 8.27 4.25 -4.70
N ASP A 102 7.87 5.46 -5.06
CA ASP A 102 8.29 6.67 -4.37
C ASP A 102 7.80 6.71 -2.92
N ILE A 103 6.54 6.33 -2.66
CA ILE A 103 5.99 6.37 -1.31
C ILE A 103 6.63 5.30 -0.41
N MET A 104 6.94 4.12 -0.95
CA MET A 104 7.63 3.06 -0.20
C MET A 104 9.06 3.47 0.13
N GLN A 105 9.74 4.14 -0.80
CA GLN A 105 11.07 4.66 -0.57
C GLN A 105 11.07 5.78 0.48
N GLU A 106 10.15 6.70 0.39
CA GLU A 106 9.98 7.78 1.37
C GLU A 106 9.74 7.23 2.77
N ALA A 107 8.95 6.16 2.89
CA ALA A 107 8.67 5.50 4.15
C ALA A 107 9.82 4.63 4.67
N GLY A 108 10.88 4.44 3.88
CA GLY A 108 12.02 3.63 4.27
C GLY A 108 11.73 2.13 4.34
N LEU A 109 10.79 1.65 3.53
CA LEU A 109 10.30 0.27 3.62
C LEU A 109 11.03 -0.72 2.72
N PHE A 110 11.92 -0.26 1.85
CA PHE A 110 12.67 -1.16 1.00
C PHE A 110 13.83 -1.83 1.76
N THR A 111 14.06 -3.09 1.43
CA THR A 111 15.17 -3.86 2.01
C THR A 111 16.51 -3.20 1.64
N PRO A 112 17.42 -3.02 2.61
CA PRO A 112 18.73 -2.46 2.33
C PRO A 112 19.48 -3.22 1.23
N GLY A 113 20.13 -2.47 0.34
CA GLY A 113 20.88 -3.05 -0.77
C GLY A 113 20.08 -3.34 -2.04
N VAL A 114 18.75 -3.16 -2.00
CA VAL A 114 17.91 -3.29 -3.19
C VAL A 114 18.02 -2.01 -4.01
N LYS A 115 18.35 -2.16 -5.28
CA LYS A 115 18.34 -1.03 -6.21
C LYS A 115 16.94 -0.85 -6.77
N ILE A 116 16.47 0.38 -6.67
CA ILE A 116 15.14 0.75 -7.12
C ILE A 116 15.31 1.84 -8.17
N ASP A 117 15.17 1.47 -9.41
CA ASP A 117 15.27 2.41 -10.52
C ASP A 117 13.95 2.53 -11.27
#